data_c1fc67e1af4d2613112432b032800c84
#
_entry.id   c1fc67e1af4d2613112432b032800c84
#
_cell.length_a   1.000
_cell.length_b   1.000
_cell.length_c   1.000
_cell.angle_alpha   90.00
_cell.angle_beta   90.00
_cell.angle_gamma   90.00
#
_symmetry.space_group_name_H-M   'P 1'
#
loop_
_entity.id
_entity.type
_entity.pdbx_description
1 polymer ?
#
loop_
_entity_poly.entity_id
_entity_poly.type
_entity_poly.pdbx_seq_one_letter_code
_entity_poly.pdbx_strand_id
1 'polypeptide(L)'
;MHADKWALKAKQEGYKTRAVYKLEEILSKTNSFNSAHKILDIGSAPGGWSHYLKSKLPNSKIFAIDILQMDDIEGVSFFQNNIESIDDIPEINSLKEKFNLVISDIAPNITGINAVDIENIYELNLLTLKAAHKYTDNNNGKFIIKTFQNNNLKGFRKEMEKLFSIVQTFKPAASKKQSAEIYL
;
A
#
# COMPACT_ATOMS: atom_id res chain seq x y z
N MET A 1 -16.91 8.64 -24.56
CA MET A 1 -16.11 8.46 -23.32
C MET A 1 -16.20 6.98 -22.96
N HIS A 2 -15.14 6.16 -23.18
CA HIS A 2 -15.18 4.75 -22.81
C HIS A 2 -15.17 4.65 -21.29
N ALA A 3 -16.23 4.10 -20.72
CA ALA A 3 -16.31 3.84 -19.28
C ALA A 3 -15.12 2.95 -18.84
N ASP A 4 -14.49 3.34 -17.74
CA ASP A 4 -13.39 2.57 -17.18
C ASP A 4 -13.93 1.21 -16.71
N LYS A 5 -13.61 0.16 -17.49
CA LYS A 5 -14.09 -1.22 -17.24
C LYS A 5 -13.77 -1.71 -15.82
N TRP A 6 -12.65 -1.29 -15.26
CA TRP A 6 -12.26 -1.67 -13.90
C TRP A 6 -13.08 -0.97 -12.83
N ALA A 7 -13.46 0.31 -13.07
CA ALA A 7 -14.35 1.04 -12.18
C ALA A 7 -15.77 0.45 -12.19
N LEU A 8 -16.28 0.07 -13.37
CA LEU A 8 -17.56 -0.63 -13.49
C LEU A 8 -17.54 -1.98 -12.78
N LYS A 9 -16.50 -2.77 -12.99
CA LYS A 9 -16.32 -4.06 -12.32
C LYS A 9 -16.29 -3.88 -10.79
N ALA A 10 -15.52 -2.92 -10.28
CA ALA A 10 -15.45 -2.63 -8.86
C ALA A 10 -16.83 -2.32 -8.26
N LYS A 11 -17.60 -1.47 -8.94
CA LYS A 11 -18.97 -1.14 -8.53
C LYS A 11 -19.90 -2.37 -8.50
N GLN A 12 -19.80 -3.23 -9.50
CA GLN A 12 -20.61 -4.46 -9.58
C GLN A 12 -20.24 -5.46 -8.47
N GLU A 13 -18.97 -5.53 -8.09
CA GLU A 13 -18.47 -6.42 -7.04
C GLU A 13 -18.51 -5.79 -5.64
N GLY A 14 -19.06 -4.57 -5.49
CA GLY A 14 -19.21 -3.89 -4.20
C GLY A 14 -17.94 -3.26 -3.65
N TYR A 15 -16.90 -3.11 -4.46
CA TYR A 15 -15.67 -2.45 -4.03
C TYR A 15 -15.74 -0.93 -4.20
N LYS A 16 -15.18 -0.19 -3.23
CA LYS A 16 -15.14 1.27 -3.24
C LYS A 16 -14.34 1.84 -4.43
N THR A 17 -13.26 1.16 -4.83
CA THR A 17 -12.38 1.62 -5.91
C THR A 17 -11.83 0.46 -6.73
N ARG A 18 -11.40 0.76 -7.98
CA ARG A 18 -10.71 -0.21 -8.83
C ARG A 18 -9.29 -0.53 -8.36
N ALA A 19 -8.76 0.18 -7.36
CA ALA A 19 -7.42 -0.07 -6.80
C ALA A 19 -7.28 -1.49 -6.24
N VAL A 20 -8.38 -2.13 -5.86
CA VAL A 20 -8.39 -3.52 -5.39
C VAL A 20 -7.81 -4.50 -6.42
N TYR A 21 -8.06 -4.30 -7.70
CA TYR A 21 -7.55 -5.20 -8.76
C TYR A 21 -6.05 -5.04 -9.00
N LYS A 22 -5.49 -3.88 -8.67
CA LYS A 22 -4.04 -3.69 -8.70
C LYS A 22 -3.37 -4.54 -7.64
N LEU A 23 -3.90 -4.48 -6.41
CA LEU A 23 -3.42 -5.28 -5.30
C LEU A 23 -3.61 -6.78 -5.56
N GLU A 24 -4.80 -7.19 -6.04
CA GLU A 24 -5.11 -8.58 -6.40
C GLU A 24 -4.07 -9.16 -7.38
N GLU A 25 -3.77 -8.42 -8.44
CA GLU A 25 -2.80 -8.85 -9.44
C GLU A 25 -1.39 -9.01 -8.85
N ILE A 26 -0.94 -8.06 -8.02
CA ILE A 26 0.37 -8.11 -7.38
C ILE A 26 0.45 -9.29 -6.41
N LEU A 27 -0.54 -9.45 -5.53
CA LEU A 27 -0.56 -10.54 -4.55
C LEU A 27 -0.58 -11.92 -5.21
N SER A 28 -1.31 -12.05 -6.33
CA SER A 28 -1.33 -13.29 -7.11
C SER A 28 0.03 -13.61 -7.74
N LYS A 29 0.67 -12.61 -8.36
CA LYS A 29 1.99 -12.77 -9.01
C LYS A 29 3.13 -13.04 -8.02
N THR A 30 3.00 -12.52 -6.79
CA THR A 30 4.01 -12.68 -5.72
C THR A 30 3.70 -13.84 -4.78
N ASN A 31 2.62 -14.59 -5.01
CA ASN A 31 2.12 -15.66 -4.14
C ASN A 31 1.99 -15.21 -2.67
N SER A 32 1.50 -13.98 -2.45
CA SER A 32 1.46 -13.36 -1.13
C SER A 32 0.19 -13.67 -0.35
N PHE A 33 -0.86 -14.17 -0.99
CA PHE A 33 -2.11 -14.52 -0.30
C PHE A 33 -1.92 -15.59 0.78
N ASN A 34 -1.07 -16.59 0.53
CA ASN A 34 -0.90 -17.73 1.43
C ASN A 34 -0.15 -17.42 2.71
N SER A 35 0.60 -16.31 2.76
CA SER A 35 1.45 -15.91 3.90
C SER A 35 0.92 -14.71 4.67
N ALA A 36 -0.13 -14.04 4.21
CA ALA A 36 -0.62 -12.79 4.77
C ALA A 36 -1.56 -13.02 5.97
N HIS A 37 -1.01 -13.26 7.15
CA HIS A 37 -1.78 -13.44 8.39
C HIS A 37 -1.87 -12.17 9.24
N LYS A 38 -0.85 -11.33 9.24
CA LYS A 38 -0.80 -10.01 9.86
C LYS A 38 -0.45 -8.99 8.80
N ILE A 39 -1.33 -8.05 8.59
CA ILE A 39 -1.24 -7.08 7.49
C ILE A 39 -1.27 -5.67 8.07
N LEU A 40 -0.38 -4.81 7.56
CA LEU A 40 -0.36 -3.39 7.84
C LEU A 40 -0.64 -2.62 6.54
N ASP A 41 -1.72 -1.84 6.53
CA ASP A 41 -2.15 -1.00 5.40
C ASP A 41 -1.86 0.47 5.75
N ILE A 42 -0.83 1.04 5.10
CA ILE A 42 -0.35 2.41 5.33
C ILE A 42 -0.92 3.34 4.25
N GLY A 43 -1.66 4.36 4.67
CA GLY A 43 -2.41 5.22 3.73
C GLY A 43 -3.67 4.51 3.26
N SER A 44 -4.42 3.95 4.21
CA SER A 44 -5.51 3.01 3.96
C SER A 44 -6.80 3.63 3.46
N ALA A 45 -7.07 4.92 3.76
CA ALA A 45 -8.32 5.58 3.37
C ALA A 45 -8.49 5.62 1.84
N PRO A 46 -9.69 5.37 1.34
CA PRO A 46 -10.98 5.12 1.99
C PRO A 46 -11.27 3.67 2.38
N GLY A 47 -10.25 2.80 2.50
CA GLY A 47 -10.39 1.42 2.98
C GLY A 47 -10.55 0.35 1.90
N GLY A 48 -10.30 0.69 0.64
CA GLY A 48 -10.52 -0.24 -0.48
C GLY A 48 -9.65 -1.51 -0.39
N TRP A 49 -8.38 -1.37 -0.07
CA TRP A 49 -7.44 -2.48 0.07
C TRP A 49 -7.69 -3.29 1.34
N SER A 50 -7.89 -2.63 2.47
CA SER A 50 -8.25 -3.30 3.73
C SER A 50 -9.52 -4.12 3.61
N HIS A 51 -10.59 -3.57 3.01
CA HIS A 51 -11.85 -4.29 2.77
C HIS A 51 -11.65 -5.50 1.85
N TYR A 52 -10.94 -5.33 0.73
CA TYR A 52 -10.60 -6.42 -0.19
C TYR A 52 -9.83 -7.54 0.51
N LEU A 53 -8.75 -7.19 1.23
CA LEU A 53 -7.94 -8.17 1.95
C LEU A 53 -8.76 -8.92 3.00
N LYS A 54 -9.60 -8.23 3.75
CA LYS A 54 -10.46 -8.88 4.75
C LYS A 54 -11.46 -9.84 4.14
N SER A 55 -12.03 -9.49 2.97
CA SER A 55 -12.94 -10.39 2.24
C SER A 55 -12.24 -11.65 1.71
N LYS A 56 -10.97 -11.55 1.30
CA LYS A 56 -10.19 -12.69 0.75
C LYS A 56 -9.47 -13.50 1.83
N LEU A 57 -9.13 -12.87 2.94
CA LEU A 57 -8.36 -13.43 4.05
C LEU A 57 -9.10 -13.22 5.38
N PRO A 58 -10.26 -13.86 5.59
CA PRO A 58 -11.14 -13.59 6.74
C PRO A 58 -10.45 -13.83 8.09
N ASN A 59 -9.46 -14.72 8.16
CA ASN A 59 -8.71 -15.03 9.37
C ASN A 59 -7.49 -14.12 9.61
N SER A 60 -7.18 -13.20 8.67
CA SER A 60 -6.07 -12.27 8.85
C SER A 60 -6.41 -11.16 9.87
N LYS A 61 -5.36 -10.68 10.56
CA LYS A 61 -5.42 -9.47 11.38
C LYS A 61 -4.92 -8.31 10.53
N ILE A 62 -5.78 -7.34 10.28
CA ILE A 62 -5.46 -6.16 9.46
C ILE A 62 -5.44 -4.93 10.35
N PHE A 63 -4.32 -4.21 10.30
CA PHE A 63 -4.11 -2.93 10.94
C PHE A 63 -4.00 -1.88 9.84
N ALA A 64 -4.77 -0.82 9.94
CA ALA A 64 -4.85 0.21 8.92
C ALA A 64 -4.57 1.58 9.54
N ILE A 65 -3.76 2.41 8.89
CA ILE A 65 -3.42 3.75 9.36
C ILE A 65 -3.56 4.76 8.21
N ASP A 66 -4.20 5.87 8.49
CA ASP A 66 -4.32 7.02 7.59
C ASP A 66 -4.54 8.30 8.39
N ILE A 67 -4.14 9.46 7.83
CA ILE A 67 -4.48 10.79 8.38
C ILE A 67 -5.95 11.15 8.15
N LEU A 68 -6.55 10.57 7.11
CA LEU A 68 -7.96 10.77 6.77
C LEU A 68 -8.84 9.77 7.50
N GLN A 69 -10.05 10.18 7.81
CA GLN A 69 -11.07 9.28 8.36
C GLN A 69 -11.41 8.18 7.35
N MET A 70 -11.59 6.98 7.85
CA MET A 70 -12.04 5.81 7.10
C MET A 70 -13.29 5.22 7.76
N ASP A 71 -14.23 4.74 6.94
CA ASP A 71 -15.39 4.00 7.47
C ASP A 71 -14.94 2.71 8.14
N ASP A 72 -15.66 2.30 9.19
CA ASP A 72 -15.39 1.05 9.89
C ASP A 72 -15.53 -0.14 8.94
N ILE A 73 -14.57 -1.04 9.01
CA ILE A 73 -14.56 -2.31 8.28
C ILE A 73 -14.45 -3.42 9.32
N GLU A 74 -15.43 -4.31 9.34
CA GLU A 74 -15.44 -5.42 10.29
C GLU A 74 -14.15 -6.25 10.21
N GLY A 75 -13.50 -6.42 11.37
CA GLY A 75 -12.24 -7.17 11.48
C GLY A 75 -10.99 -6.45 10.97
N VAL A 76 -11.07 -5.13 10.76
CA VAL A 76 -9.93 -4.25 10.51
C VAL A 76 -9.79 -3.28 11.69
N SER A 77 -8.58 -3.20 12.25
CA SER A 77 -8.25 -2.19 13.28
C SER A 77 -7.73 -0.95 12.60
N PHE A 78 -8.54 0.11 12.55
CA PHE A 78 -8.16 1.38 11.94
C PHE A 78 -7.70 2.40 12.98
N PHE A 79 -6.62 3.10 12.66
CA PHE A 79 -6.04 4.18 13.48
C PHE A 79 -5.91 5.44 12.61
N GLN A 80 -6.68 6.47 12.97
CA GLN A 80 -6.52 7.78 12.33
C GLN A 80 -5.28 8.46 12.92
N ASN A 81 -4.16 8.38 12.21
CA ASN A 81 -2.89 8.94 12.69
C ASN A 81 -1.95 9.19 11.50
N ASN A 82 -0.91 10.03 11.76
CA ASN A 82 0.19 10.23 10.82
C ASN A 82 1.17 9.04 10.88
N ILE A 83 1.70 8.66 9.72
CA ILE A 83 2.74 7.61 9.61
C ILE A 83 3.99 7.95 10.44
N GLU A 84 4.33 9.22 10.60
CA GLU A 84 5.46 9.67 11.45
C GLU A 84 5.27 9.28 12.91
N SER A 85 4.02 9.18 13.36
CA SER A 85 3.64 8.79 14.73
C SER A 85 3.14 7.35 14.83
N ILE A 86 3.47 6.49 13.87
CA ILE A 86 3.03 5.08 13.87
C ILE A 86 3.51 4.32 15.12
N ASP A 87 4.64 4.73 15.68
CA ASP A 87 5.21 4.14 16.89
C ASP A 87 4.42 4.47 18.17
N ASP A 88 3.62 5.52 18.12
CA ASP A 88 2.78 5.97 19.24
C ASP A 88 1.47 5.15 19.32
N ILE A 89 1.22 4.25 18.37
CA ILE A 89 0.08 3.34 18.35
C ILE A 89 0.51 2.02 19.03
N PRO A 90 0.12 1.74 20.30
CA PRO A 90 0.62 0.60 21.04
C PRO A 90 0.33 -0.74 20.36
N GLU A 91 -0.85 -0.87 19.74
CA GLU A 91 -1.30 -2.08 19.04
C GLU A 91 -0.39 -2.42 17.87
N ILE A 92 0.05 -1.41 17.10
CA ILE A 92 0.99 -1.59 15.98
C ILE A 92 2.41 -1.75 16.51
N ASN A 93 2.82 -0.89 17.44
CA ASN A 93 4.18 -0.88 17.99
C ASN A 93 4.58 -2.22 18.66
N SER A 94 3.63 -2.90 19.29
CA SER A 94 3.85 -4.24 19.88
C SER A 94 4.09 -5.33 18.83
N LEU A 95 3.85 -5.05 17.55
CA LEU A 95 3.96 -5.95 16.42
C LEU A 95 5.13 -5.62 15.48
N LYS A 96 6.19 -4.93 15.98
CA LYS A 96 7.41 -4.70 15.20
C LYS A 96 7.97 -6.03 14.69
N GLU A 97 8.46 -6.02 13.42
CA GLU A 97 9.05 -7.20 12.77
C GLU A 97 8.11 -8.42 12.69
N LYS A 98 6.79 -8.21 12.70
CA LYS A 98 5.80 -9.29 12.76
C LYS A 98 4.73 -9.25 11.67
N PHE A 99 4.72 -8.22 10.82
CA PHE A 99 3.77 -8.14 9.72
C PHE A 99 4.28 -8.95 8.52
N ASN A 100 3.49 -9.94 8.13
CA ASN A 100 3.82 -10.77 6.96
C ASN A 100 3.62 -10.01 5.64
N LEU A 101 2.73 -9.01 5.65
CA LEU A 101 2.47 -8.15 4.52
C LEU A 101 2.30 -6.70 5.01
N VAL A 102 3.11 -5.81 4.48
CA VAL A 102 2.91 -4.35 4.59
C VAL A 102 2.56 -3.82 3.21
N ILE A 103 1.51 -3.04 3.12
CA ILE A 103 1.04 -2.45 1.86
C ILE A 103 0.88 -0.95 2.01
N SER A 104 1.09 -0.21 0.91
CA SER A 104 0.84 1.22 0.88
C SER A 104 0.41 1.71 -0.50
N ASP A 105 -0.75 2.34 -0.55
CA ASP A 105 -1.25 3.08 -1.73
C ASP A 105 -1.23 4.60 -1.45
N ILE A 106 -0.42 5.03 -0.47
CA ILE A 106 -0.31 6.44 -0.05
C ILE A 106 0.18 7.32 -1.20
N ALA A 107 -0.33 8.54 -1.25
CA ALA A 107 0.17 9.57 -2.15
C ALA A 107 0.07 10.94 -1.47
N PRO A 108 1.01 11.86 -1.72
CA PRO A 108 0.88 13.23 -1.24
C PRO A 108 -0.21 13.97 -2.02
N ASN A 109 -0.65 15.10 -1.50
CA ASN A 109 -1.47 16.04 -2.25
C ASN A 109 -0.66 16.57 -3.44
N ILE A 110 -1.24 16.49 -4.63
CA ILE A 110 -0.60 16.95 -5.87
C ILE A 110 -0.81 18.46 -5.99
N THR A 111 0.28 19.19 -6.12
CA THR A 111 0.27 20.68 -6.24
C THR A 111 0.06 21.14 -7.69
N GLY A 112 0.37 20.27 -8.66
CA GLY A 112 0.42 20.60 -10.10
C GLY A 112 1.77 21.16 -10.55
N ILE A 113 2.72 21.36 -9.65
CA ILE A 113 4.10 21.77 -9.96
C ILE A 113 4.96 20.50 -9.99
N ASN A 114 5.31 20.05 -11.18
CA ASN A 114 5.91 18.72 -11.40
C ASN A 114 7.14 18.44 -10.53
N ALA A 115 8.06 19.41 -10.40
CA ALA A 115 9.27 19.23 -9.58
C ALA A 115 8.95 19.06 -8.10
N VAL A 116 8.00 19.83 -7.57
CA VAL A 116 7.55 19.74 -6.18
C VAL A 116 6.85 18.43 -5.92
N ASP A 117 5.96 18.01 -6.84
CA ASP A 117 5.22 16.77 -6.72
C ASP A 117 6.15 15.54 -6.73
N ILE A 118 7.18 15.54 -7.59
CA ILE A 118 8.18 14.47 -7.63
C ILE A 118 8.93 14.36 -6.30
N GLU A 119 9.34 15.48 -5.72
CA GLU A 119 10.06 15.48 -4.44
C GLU A 119 9.16 15.05 -3.29
N ASN A 120 7.95 15.58 -3.19
CA ASN A 120 6.98 15.18 -2.16
C ASN A 120 6.67 13.67 -2.21
N ILE A 121 6.53 13.11 -3.41
CA ILE A 121 6.35 11.65 -3.61
C ILE A 121 7.57 10.90 -3.08
N TYR A 122 8.77 11.36 -3.40
CA TYR A 122 10.02 10.71 -2.99
C TYR A 122 10.18 10.71 -1.47
N GLU A 123 9.99 11.85 -0.82
CA GLU A 123 10.08 11.98 0.64
C GLU A 123 9.04 11.10 1.35
N LEU A 124 7.78 11.12 0.89
CA LEU A 124 6.73 10.29 1.45
C LEU A 124 7.03 8.79 1.28
N ASN A 125 7.56 8.40 0.12
CA ASN A 125 7.97 7.02 -0.12
C ASN A 125 9.12 6.59 0.78
N LEU A 126 10.11 7.45 1.05
CA LEU A 126 11.20 7.15 2.00
C LEU A 126 10.69 7.01 3.43
N LEU A 127 9.77 7.87 3.85
CA LEU A 127 9.13 7.77 5.15
C LEU A 127 8.37 6.45 5.30
N THR A 128 7.56 6.13 4.27
CA THR A 128 6.80 4.87 4.23
C THR A 128 7.72 3.65 4.23
N LEU A 129 8.82 3.69 3.48
CA LEU A 129 9.82 2.62 3.44
C LEU A 129 10.44 2.36 4.82
N LYS A 130 10.80 3.42 5.56
CA LYS A 130 11.35 3.30 6.91
C LYS A 130 10.36 2.64 7.86
N ALA A 131 9.11 3.09 7.85
CA ALA A 131 8.05 2.50 8.66
C ALA A 131 7.81 1.03 8.27
N ALA A 132 7.66 0.75 6.97
CA ALA A 132 7.44 -0.59 6.48
C ALA A 132 8.55 -1.55 6.89
N HIS A 133 9.82 -1.18 6.69
CA HIS A 133 10.96 -2.01 7.09
C HIS A 133 10.96 -2.35 8.59
N LYS A 134 10.62 -1.38 9.43
CA LYS A 134 10.55 -1.57 10.89
C LYS A 134 9.48 -2.58 11.33
N TYR A 135 8.38 -2.68 10.58
CA TYR A 135 7.23 -3.50 10.94
C TYR A 135 7.14 -4.82 10.17
N THR A 136 7.78 -4.91 9.01
CA THR A 136 7.81 -6.12 8.18
C THR A 136 8.57 -7.24 8.89
N ASP A 137 8.05 -8.47 8.81
CA ASP A 137 8.72 -9.68 9.30
C ASP A 137 10.04 -9.89 8.56
N ASN A 138 11.14 -10.03 9.32
CA ASN A 138 12.49 -10.10 8.77
C ASN A 138 12.79 -11.35 7.94
N ASN A 139 12.00 -12.42 8.11
CA ASN A 139 12.27 -13.69 7.43
C ASN A 139 11.50 -13.81 6.11
N ASN A 140 10.19 -13.56 6.16
CA ASN A 140 9.30 -13.83 5.02
C ASN A 140 8.32 -12.69 4.75
N GLY A 141 8.49 -11.54 5.40
CA GLY A 141 7.62 -10.39 5.24
C GLY A 141 7.78 -9.77 3.84
N LYS A 142 6.69 -9.23 3.34
CA LYS A 142 6.63 -8.54 2.04
C LYS A 142 6.14 -7.12 2.20
N PHE A 143 6.70 -6.24 1.41
CA PHE A 143 6.27 -4.84 1.34
C PHE A 143 5.85 -4.50 -0.09
N ILE A 144 4.68 -3.90 -0.24
CA ILE A 144 4.17 -3.40 -1.53
C ILE A 144 3.90 -1.91 -1.38
N ILE A 145 4.51 -1.10 -2.22
CA ILE A 145 4.32 0.35 -2.22
C ILE A 145 4.03 0.88 -3.61
N LYS A 146 3.05 1.79 -3.69
CA LYS A 146 2.83 2.60 -4.88
C LYS A 146 3.93 3.65 -5.00
N THR A 147 4.45 3.80 -6.21
CA THR A 147 5.32 4.91 -6.60
C THR A 147 5.06 5.31 -8.04
N PHE A 148 5.86 6.21 -8.58
CA PHE A 148 5.68 6.73 -9.93
C PHE A 148 6.98 6.65 -10.74
N GLN A 149 6.85 6.38 -12.03
CA GLN A 149 7.97 6.48 -12.98
C GLN A 149 8.37 7.94 -13.15
N ASN A 150 9.40 8.36 -12.44
CA ASN A 150 9.98 9.69 -12.47
C ASN A 150 11.50 9.64 -12.24
N ASN A 151 12.16 10.78 -12.20
CA ASN A 151 13.61 10.87 -12.05
C ASN A 151 14.13 10.30 -10.72
N ASN A 152 13.32 10.31 -9.67
CA ASN A 152 13.70 9.82 -8.33
C ASN A 152 13.49 8.30 -8.15
N LEU A 153 12.81 7.62 -9.09
CA LEU A 153 12.52 6.19 -8.99
C LEU A 153 13.78 5.34 -8.80
N LYS A 154 14.84 5.62 -9.56
CA LYS A 154 16.11 4.88 -9.44
C LYS A 154 16.75 5.05 -8.06
N GLY A 155 16.67 6.24 -7.49
CA GLY A 155 17.13 6.53 -6.14
C GLY A 155 16.32 5.77 -5.10
N PHE A 156 14.99 5.85 -5.17
CA PHE A 156 14.09 5.17 -4.26
C PHE A 156 14.28 3.64 -4.31
N ARG A 157 14.41 3.06 -5.50
CA ARG A 157 14.68 1.64 -5.65
C ARG A 157 15.96 1.20 -4.97
N LYS A 158 17.04 1.99 -5.07
CA LYS A 158 18.30 1.73 -4.36
C LYS A 158 18.13 1.74 -2.84
N GLU A 159 17.32 2.65 -2.30
CA GLU A 159 17.02 2.65 -0.85
C GLU A 159 16.24 1.39 -0.43
N MET A 160 15.29 0.92 -1.24
CA MET A 160 14.61 -0.34 -0.99
C MET A 160 15.57 -1.54 -1.04
N GLU A 161 16.48 -1.59 -2.02
CA GLU A 161 17.47 -2.67 -2.20
C GLU A 161 18.48 -2.77 -1.06
N LYS A 162 18.64 -1.73 -0.24
CA LYS A 162 19.44 -1.78 1.00
C LYS A 162 18.73 -2.53 2.13
N LEU A 163 17.40 -2.58 2.08
CA LEU A 163 16.54 -3.06 3.18
C LEU A 163 15.83 -4.37 2.84
N PHE A 164 15.58 -4.64 1.57
CA PHE A 164 14.90 -5.83 1.07
C PHE A 164 15.77 -6.57 0.06
N SER A 165 15.88 -7.87 0.21
CA SER A 165 16.73 -8.72 -0.65
C SER A 165 16.27 -8.81 -2.10
N ILE A 166 14.97 -8.63 -2.35
CA ILE A 166 14.38 -8.69 -3.68
C ILE A 166 13.44 -7.51 -3.85
N VAL A 167 13.67 -6.70 -4.88
CA VAL A 167 12.79 -5.58 -5.27
C VAL A 167 12.32 -5.81 -6.70
N GLN A 168 11.01 -5.96 -6.89
CA GLN A 168 10.38 -6.18 -8.19
C GLN A 168 9.49 -4.99 -8.55
N THR A 169 9.31 -4.76 -9.86
CA THR A 169 8.43 -3.70 -10.36
C THR A 169 7.19 -4.29 -11.01
N PHE A 170 6.03 -3.78 -10.62
CA PHE A 170 4.73 -4.18 -11.18
C PHE A 170 4.01 -2.98 -11.79
N LYS A 171 3.45 -3.20 -12.96
CA LYS A 171 2.51 -2.29 -13.62
C LYS A 171 1.19 -3.03 -13.82
N PRO A 172 0.28 -3.01 -12.83
CA PRO A 172 -0.96 -3.75 -12.90
C PRO A 172 -1.84 -3.32 -14.08
N ALA A 173 -2.57 -4.28 -14.68
CA ALA A 173 -3.47 -4.02 -15.80
C ALA A 173 -4.61 -3.05 -15.46
N ALA A 174 -5.00 -2.97 -14.18
CA ALA A 174 -5.99 -2.02 -13.69
C ALA A 174 -5.45 -0.59 -13.54
N SER A 175 -4.14 -0.36 -13.68
CA SER A 175 -3.57 1.00 -13.78
C SER A 175 -3.95 1.63 -15.12
N LYS A 176 -4.21 2.93 -15.13
CA LYS A 176 -4.43 3.66 -16.40
C LYS A 176 -3.17 3.57 -17.25
N LYS A 177 -3.31 3.31 -18.56
CA LYS A 177 -2.16 3.21 -19.48
C LYS A 177 -1.26 4.45 -19.46
N GLN A 178 -1.88 5.63 -19.34
CA GLN A 178 -1.19 6.93 -19.30
C GLN A 178 -0.63 7.31 -17.93
N SER A 179 -0.97 6.57 -16.86
CA SER A 179 -0.47 6.86 -15.52
C SER A 179 0.98 6.43 -15.39
N ALA A 180 1.82 7.27 -14.79
CA ALA A 180 3.18 6.92 -14.39
C ALA A 180 3.24 5.99 -13.16
N GLU A 181 2.11 5.65 -12.55
CA GLU A 181 1.98 4.81 -11.37
C GLU A 181 2.52 3.40 -11.60
N ILE A 182 3.32 2.93 -10.69
CA ILE A 182 3.84 1.56 -10.59
C ILE A 182 3.86 1.12 -9.12
N TYR A 183 4.14 -0.15 -8.89
CA TYR A 183 4.33 -0.74 -7.55
C TYR A 183 5.70 -1.42 -7.45
N LEU A 184 6.33 -1.27 -6.30
CA LEU A 184 7.55 -1.99 -5.92
C LEU A 184 7.26 -2.93 -4.76
#